data_1b9e6777b03c4b7e1d0e09aeefa6fa30
#
_entry.id   1b9e6777b03c4b7e1d0e09aeefa6fa30
#
_cell.length_a   1.000
_cell.length_b   1.000
_cell.length_c   1.000
_cell.angle_alpha   90.00
_cell.angle_beta   90.00
_cell.angle_gamma   90.00
#
_symmetry.space_group_name_H-M   'P 1'
#
loop_
_entity.id
_entity.type
_entity.pdbx_description
1 polymer ?
#
loop_
_entity_poly.entity_id
_entity_poly.type
_entity_poly.pdbx_seq_one_letter_code
_entity_poly.pdbx_strand_id
1 'polypeptide(L)'
;LRAEHILPVYRYLRRHNQHVVLGAFGMDYYWVNVCSTTMPLRYSDFNIGKTLRTGPDAVKERKDWIGTAKEKLNRFIANDCDAIVAGLYEYWVCYHPLFPMKTHFIPYPIVTEKSASSDEKGKKVPSKVNIFIGISRKRSEYKGTDIMLRAAQAVLAAHPDRMQLQVAEGVPFN
;
A
#
# COMPACT_ATOMS: atom_id res chain seq x y z
N LEU A 1 -7.55 17.91 3.76
CA LEU A 1 -7.03 19.20 3.28
C LEU A 1 -7.53 19.44 1.85
N ARG A 2 -7.98 20.67 1.55
CA ARG A 2 -8.42 21.05 0.20
C ARG A 2 -7.18 21.45 -0.62
N ALA A 3 -7.21 21.19 -1.93
CA ALA A 3 -6.10 21.51 -2.84
C ALA A 3 -5.71 23.00 -2.82
N GLU A 4 -6.67 23.87 -2.64
CA GLU A 4 -6.49 25.32 -2.53
C GLU A 4 -5.62 25.77 -1.34
N HIS A 5 -5.63 24.97 -0.26
CA HIS A 5 -4.79 25.23 0.93
C HIS A 5 -3.37 24.65 0.80
N ILE A 6 -3.22 23.59 0.03
CA ILE A 6 -1.92 22.91 -0.14
C ILE A 6 -1.00 23.67 -1.10
N LEU A 7 -1.53 24.22 -2.18
CA LEU A 7 -0.72 24.87 -3.20
C LEU A 7 0.10 26.06 -2.68
N PRO A 8 -0.45 26.98 -1.84
CA PRO A 8 0.36 28.05 -1.24
C PRO A 8 1.48 27.53 -0.33
N VAL A 9 1.19 26.47 0.45
CA VAL A 9 2.20 25.82 1.31
C VAL A 9 3.31 25.20 0.47
N TYR A 10 2.95 24.47 -0.58
CA TYR A 10 3.92 23.88 -1.50
C TYR A 10 4.82 24.98 -2.13
N ARG A 11 4.23 26.06 -2.63
CA ARG A 11 4.98 27.20 -3.21
C ARG A 11 5.92 27.86 -2.19
N TYR A 12 5.50 27.95 -0.94
CA TYR A 12 6.34 28.44 0.14
C TYR A 12 7.53 27.51 0.36
N LEU A 13 7.29 26.21 0.51
CA LEU A 13 8.35 25.20 0.67
C LEU A 13 9.32 25.22 -0.50
N ARG A 14 8.82 25.30 -1.74
CA ARG A 14 9.64 25.33 -2.94
C ARG A 14 10.57 26.54 -3.00
N ARG A 15 10.15 27.69 -2.49
CA ARG A 15 10.95 28.92 -2.46
C ARG A 15 12.02 28.93 -1.37
N HIS A 16 11.80 28.19 -0.29
CA HIS A 16 12.66 28.26 0.89
C HIS A 16 13.53 26.99 1.09
N ASN A 17 13.46 26.04 0.18
CA ASN A 17 14.26 24.81 0.25
C ASN A 17 14.97 24.57 -1.09
N GLN A 18 16.20 24.09 -1.03
CA GLN A 18 16.97 23.71 -2.22
C GLN A 18 16.34 22.53 -2.95
N HIS A 19 15.82 21.58 -2.18
CA HIS A 19 15.19 20.37 -2.72
C HIS A 19 13.83 20.15 -2.07
N VAL A 20 12.85 19.78 -2.90
CA VAL A 20 11.51 19.38 -2.46
C VAL A 20 11.22 17.98 -3.00
N VAL A 21 10.94 17.05 -2.11
CA VAL A 21 10.69 15.64 -2.42
C VAL A 21 9.22 15.32 -2.22
N LEU A 22 8.59 14.70 -3.21
CA LEU A 22 7.24 14.18 -3.10
C LEU A 22 7.27 12.75 -2.52
N GLY A 23 6.53 12.50 -1.45
CA GLY A 23 6.30 11.16 -0.92
C GLY A 23 5.09 10.49 -1.59
N ALA A 24 5.32 9.38 -2.29
CA ALA A 24 4.28 8.53 -2.84
C ALA A 24 3.99 7.39 -1.83
N PHE A 25 3.11 7.64 -0.86
CA PHE A 25 2.92 6.78 0.31
C PHE A 25 1.45 6.39 0.56
N GLY A 26 0.55 6.72 -0.34
CA GLY A 26 -0.86 6.45 -0.12
C GLY A 26 -1.76 6.82 -1.30
N MET A 27 -3.03 7.02 -0.99
CA MET A 27 -4.05 7.37 -1.95
C MET A 27 -3.76 8.75 -2.57
N ASP A 28 -3.48 8.76 -3.87
CA ASP A 28 -3.26 9.95 -4.67
C ASP A 28 -3.74 9.77 -6.11
N TYR A 29 -3.59 10.81 -6.95
CA TYR A 29 -4.04 10.75 -8.34
C TYR A 29 -3.34 9.65 -9.14
N TYR A 30 -2.02 9.48 -8.99
CA TYR A 30 -1.28 8.49 -9.78
C TYR A 30 -1.65 7.07 -9.40
N TRP A 31 -1.81 6.79 -8.11
CA TRP A 31 -2.33 5.51 -7.63
C TRP A 31 -3.71 5.22 -8.20
N VAL A 32 -4.64 6.17 -8.06
CA VAL A 32 -6.02 6.02 -8.54
C VAL A 32 -6.06 5.84 -10.05
N ASN A 33 -5.39 6.71 -10.80
CA ASN A 33 -5.42 6.69 -12.26
C ASN A 33 -4.74 5.45 -12.85
N VAL A 34 -3.52 5.14 -12.43
CA VAL A 34 -2.73 4.04 -12.98
C VAL A 34 -3.36 2.69 -12.67
N CYS A 35 -3.83 2.48 -11.43
CA CYS A 35 -4.55 1.26 -11.07
C CYS A 35 -5.95 1.15 -11.72
N SER A 36 -6.54 2.27 -12.14
CA SER A 36 -7.83 2.25 -12.87
C SER A 36 -7.69 2.10 -14.38
N THR A 37 -6.53 2.40 -14.96
CA THR A 37 -6.31 2.42 -16.42
C THR A 37 -5.32 1.36 -16.88
N THR A 38 -4.07 1.48 -16.48
CA THR A 38 -2.96 0.60 -16.91
C THR A 38 -2.99 -0.74 -16.16
N MET A 39 -3.45 -0.73 -14.90
CA MET A 39 -3.56 -1.90 -14.03
C MET A 39 -2.27 -2.72 -13.97
N PRO A 40 -1.14 -2.12 -13.52
CA PRO A 40 0.15 -2.80 -13.48
C PRO A 40 0.19 -3.90 -12.41
N LEU A 41 -0.64 -3.80 -11.40
CA LEU A 41 -0.79 -4.77 -10.32
C LEU A 41 -1.95 -5.71 -10.60
N ARG A 42 -1.82 -6.97 -10.17
CA ARG A 42 -2.91 -7.94 -10.28
C ARG A 42 -4.10 -7.59 -9.38
N TYR A 43 -3.84 -6.96 -8.25
CA TYR A 43 -4.86 -6.53 -7.29
C TYR A 43 -4.52 -5.13 -6.78
N SER A 44 -5.53 -4.28 -6.71
CA SER A 44 -5.44 -2.95 -6.10
C SER A 44 -6.82 -2.51 -5.57
N ASP A 45 -6.87 -1.33 -4.98
CA ASP A 45 -8.15 -0.71 -4.59
C ASP A 45 -9.09 -0.52 -5.80
N PHE A 46 -8.56 -0.55 -7.04
CA PHE A 46 -9.30 -0.20 -8.25
C PHE A 46 -9.44 -1.32 -9.27
N ASN A 47 -8.67 -2.42 -9.15
CA ASN A 47 -8.74 -3.53 -10.09
C ASN A 47 -8.55 -4.90 -9.45
N ILE A 48 -9.12 -5.91 -10.10
CA ILE A 48 -8.84 -7.34 -9.88
C ILE A 48 -8.45 -7.92 -11.22
N GLY A 49 -7.20 -8.34 -11.37
CA GLY A 49 -6.63 -8.69 -12.67
C GLY A 49 -6.66 -7.49 -13.61
N LYS A 50 -7.28 -7.64 -14.76
CA LYS A 50 -7.50 -6.57 -15.74
C LYS A 50 -8.93 -6.01 -15.70
N THR A 51 -9.71 -6.34 -14.68
CA THR A 51 -11.08 -5.88 -14.51
C THR A 51 -11.13 -4.73 -13.49
N LEU A 52 -11.74 -3.62 -13.90
CA LEU A 52 -11.95 -2.47 -13.05
C LEU A 52 -12.98 -2.80 -11.96
N ARG A 53 -12.67 -2.47 -10.70
CA ARG A 53 -13.63 -2.59 -9.60
C ARG A 53 -14.70 -1.51 -9.70
N THR A 54 -15.95 -1.94 -9.54
CA THR A 54 -17.14 -1.07 -9.62
C THR A 54 -17.83 -0.89 -8.25
N GLY A 55 -17.24 -1.40 -7.20
CA GLY A 55 -17.73 -1.21 -5.83
C GLY A 55 -17.83 0.26 -5.44
N PRO A 56 -18.77 0.63 -4.54
CA PRO A 56 -19.02 2.02 -4.15
C PRO A 56 -17.77 2.74 -3.65
N ASP A 57 -16.90 2.05 -2.93
CA ASP A 57 -15.61 2.54 -2.43
C ASP A 57 -14.67 2.97 -3.57
N ALA A 58 -14.45 2.08 -4.54
CA ALA A 58 -13.60 2.35 -5.69
C ALA A 58 -14.16 3.45 -6.60
N VAL A 59 -15.48 3.46 -6.80
CA VAL A 59 -16.16 4.52 -7.58
C VAL A 59 -16.01 5.87 -6.89
N LYS A 60 -16.21 5.92 -5.57
CA LYS A 60 -16.07 7.14 -4.79
C LYS A 60 -14.66 7.72 -4.89
N GLU A 61 -13.63 6.90 -4.65
CA GLU A 61 -12.24 7.37 -4.71
C GLU A 61 -11.86 7.87 -6.11
N ARG A 62 -12.29 7.21 -7.18
CA ARG A 62 -12.06 7.71 -8.54
C ARG A 62 -12.71 9.08 -8.78
N LYS A 63 -13.94 9.28 -8.31
CA LYS A 63 -14.62 10.59 -8.41
C LYS A 63 -13.95 11.68 -7.57
N ASP A 64 -13.38 11.31 -6.42
CA ASP A 64 -12.71 12.24 -5.52
C ASP A 64 -11.36 12.72 -6.07
N TRP A 65 -10.74 11.96 -6.98
CA TRP A 65 -9.43 12.28 -7.54
C TRP A 65 -9.46 12.70 -8.99
N ILE A 66 -10.09 11.92 -9.88
CA ILE A 66 -10.03 12.11 -11.34
C ILE A 66 -10.92 13.29 -11.76
N GLY A 67 -10.37 14.20 -12.58
CA GLY A 67 -11.04 15.42 -13.05
C GLY A 67 -11.15 16.54 -12.02
N THR A 68 -10.52 16.40 -10.85
CA THR A 68 -10.68 17.32 -9.73
C THR A 68 -9.48 18.26 -9.52
N ALA A 69 -9.63 19.20 -8.58
CA ALA A 69 -8.51 20.04 -8.13
C ALA A 69 -7.38 19.22 -7.47
N LYS A 70 -7.68 18.07 -6.87
CA LYS A 70 -6.66 17.17 -6.31
C LYS A 70 -5.76 16.58 -7.40
N GLU A 71 -6.33 16.13 -8.52
CA GLU A 71 -5.55 15.71 -9.68
C GLU A 71 -4.61 16.81 -10.15
N LYS A 72 -5.15 18.00 -10.41
CA LYS A 72 -4.37 19.15 -10.90
C LYS A 72 -3.19 19.46 -9.99
N LEU A 73 -3.43 19.48 -8.68
CA LEU A 73 -2.41 19.74 -7.68
C LEU A 73 -1.36 18.63 -7.63
N ASN A 74 -1.78 17.36 -7.58
CA ASN A 74 -0.83 16.23 -7.51
C ASN A 74 0.04 16.16 -8.77
N ARG A 75 -0.54 16.36 -9.94
CA ARG A 75 0.20 16.44 -11.21
C ARG A 75 1.18 17.61 -11.22
N PHE A 76 0.77 18.79 -10.75
CA PHE A 76 1.63 19.95 -10.66
C PHE A 76 2.84 19.65 -9.74
N ILE A 77 2.60 19.16 -8.53
CA ILE A 77 3.66 18.85 -7.57
C ILE A 77 4.59 17.75 -8.11
N ALA A 78 4.05 16.67 -8.69
CA ALA A 78 4.85 15.59 -9.24
C ALA A 78 5.75 16.03 -10.41
N ASN A 79 5.32 17.01 -11.20
CA ASN A 79 6.15 17.58 -12.27
C ASN A 79 7.22 18.54 -11.73
N ASP A 80 6.90 19.35 -10.74
CA ASP A 80 7.75 20.44 -10.23
C ASP A 80 8.77 19.99 -9.18
N CYS A 81 8.49 18.95 -8.39
CA CYS A 81 9.39 18.45 -7.35
C CYS A 81 10.69 17.87 -7.91
N ASP A 82 11.75 17.88 -7.10
CA ASP A 82 13.09 17.42 -7.51
C ASP A 82 13.19 15.90 -7.53
N ALA A 83 12.51 15.22 -6.60
CA ALA A 83 12.48 13.76 -6.53
C ALA A 83 11.12 13.26 -6.02
N ILE A 84 10.83 11.99 -6.31
CA ILE A 84 9.67 11.26 -5.84
C ILE A 84 10.16 10.02 -5.11
N VAL A 85 9.76 9.83 -3.87
CA VAL A 85 10.12 8.66 -3.07
C VAL A 85 8.89 7.80 -2.87
N ALA A 86 8.97 6.54 -3.29
CA ALA A 86 7.94 5.54 -3.04
C ALA A 86 8.42 4.53 -2.00
N GLY A 87 7.66 4.39 -0.90
CA GLY A 87 8.00 3.48 0.20
C GLY A 87 7.57 2.03 -0.03
N LEU A 88 6.64 1.81 -0.95
CA LEU A 88 6.14 0.50 -1.36
C LEU A 88 6.22 0.36 -2.88
N TYR A 89 6.46 -0.86 -3.35
CA TYR A 89 6.55 -1.18 -4.78
C TYR A 89 5.27 -0.78 -5.55
N GLU A 90 4.13 -0.93 -4.92
CA GLU A 90 2.82 -0.58 -5.50
C GLU A 90 2.71 0.91 -5.85
N TYR A 91 3.31 1.81 -5.08
CA TYR A 91 3.36 3.23 -5.42
C TYR A 91 4.46 3.53 -6.42
N TRP A 92 5.62 2.86 -6.30
CA TRP A 92 6.72 3.01 -7.24
C TRP A 92 6.28 2.70 -8.67
N VAL A 93 5.57 1.61 -8.91
CA VAL A 93 5.11 1.20 -10.24
C VAL A 93 4.11 2.18 -10.86
N CYS A 94 3.44 3.01 -10.05
CA CYS A 94 2.53 4.04 -10.53
C CYS A 94 3.24 5.33 -10.96
N TYR A 95 4.40 5.62 -10.38
CA TYR A 95 5.15 6.86 -10.65
C TYR A 95 6.33 6.66 -11.60
N HIS A 96 7.10 5.60 -11.42
CA HIS A 96 8.34 5.39 -12.15
C HIS A 96 8.18 5.38 -13.68
N PRO A 97 7.16 4.78 -14.31
CA PRO A 97 7.00 4.82 -15.76
C PRO A 97 6.78 6.23 -16.32
N LEU A 98 6.27 7.15 -15.51
CA LEU A 98 5.98 8.54 -15.88
C LEU A 98 7.12 9.50 -15.51
N PHE A 99 7.89 9.18 -14.49
CA PHE A 99 8.98 10.00 -13.95
C PHE A 99 10.23 9.15 -13.67
N PRO A 100 10.80 8.44 -14.67
CA PRO A 100 11.86 7.45 -14.44
C PRO A 100 13.12 8.05 -13.82
N MET A 101 13.46 9.30 -14.15
CA MET A 101 14.70 9.95 -13.71
C MET A 101 14.64 10.49 -12.28
N LYS A 102 13.45 10.62 -11.68
CA LYS A 102 13.29 11.20 -10.34
C LYS A 102 12.48 10.36 -9.37
N THR A 103 12.00 9.18 -9.79
CA THR A 103 11.27 8.27 -8.89
C THR A 103 12.22 7.23 -8.32
N HIS A 104 12.35 7.22 -6.99
CA HIS A 104 13.20 6.33 -6.24
C HIS A 104 12.37 5.41 -5.36
N PHE A 105 12.69 4.10 -5.38
CA PHE A 105 12.12 3.15 -4.45
C PHE A 105 12.97 3.13 -3.17
N ILE A 106 12.45 3.68 -2.09
CA ILE A 106 13.11 3.71 -0.78
C ILE A 106 12.13 3.10 0.22
N PRO A 107 12.33 1.84 0.62
CA PRO A 107 11.45 1.17 1.58
C PRO A 107 11.34 1.93 2.90
N TYR A 108 10.19 1.80 3.57
CA TYR A 108 10.00 2.38 4.88
C TYR A 108 11.09 1.91 5.85
N PRO A 109 11.71 2.82 6.61
CA PRO A 109 12.68 2.43 7.62
C PRO A 109 11.98 1.63 8.72
N ILE A 110 12.54 0.47 9.04
CA ILE A 110 12.10 -0.34 10.17
C ILE A 110 13.16 -0.19 11.25
N VAL A 111 12.77 0.42 12.38
CA VAL A 111 13.62 0.42 13.56
C VAL A 111 13.50 -0.97 14.18
N THR A 112 14.51 -1.79 13.97
CA THR A 112 14.65 -3.01 14.75
C THR A 112 15.32 -2.64 16.07
N GLU A 113 14.58 -2.70 17.18
CA GLU A 113 15.27 -2.81 18.47
C GLU A 113 16.22 -4.00 18.33
N LYS A 114 17.51 -3.78 18.60
CA LYS A 114 18.42 -4.90 18.77
C LYS A 114 17.81 -5.74 19.88
N SER A 115 17.08 -6.78 19.53
CA SER A 115 16.67 -7.78 20.50
C SER A 115 17.96 -8.14 21.20
N ALA A 116 17.98 -7.90 22.51
CA ALA A 116 19.12 -8.27 23.33
C ALA A 116 19.38 -9.74 23.02
N SER A 117 20.29 -9.93 22.07
CA SER A 117 20.66 -11.23 21.55
C SER A 117 21.38 -11.90 22.66
N SER A 118 20.77 -12.81 23.31
CA SER A 118 21.57 -13.79 24.01
C SER A 118 20.82 -15.03 24.45
N ASP A 119 19.52 -15.05 24.50
CA ASP A 119 18.88 -16.22 25.09
C ASP A 119 17.95 -17.01 24.15
N GLU A 120 18.27 -17.04 22.84
CA GLU A 120 17.62 -18.02 21.95
C GLU A 120 18.15 -19.47 22.18
N LYS A 121 19.22 -19.62 22.98
CA LYS A 121 19.66 -20.95 23.40
C LYS A 121 18.68 -21.51 24.44
N GLY A 122 17.57 -22.08 23.96
CA GLY A 122 16.59 -22.73 24.83
C GLY A 122 15.12 -22.51 24.48
N LYS A 123 14.78 -21.62 23.52
CA LYS A 123 13.41 -21.59 23.02
C LYS A 123 13.10 -22.93 22.35
N LYS A 124 12.30 -23.76 23.01
CA LYS A 124 11.75 -24.96 22.37
C LYS A 124 11.10 -24.55 21.06
N VAL A 125 11.57 -25.09 19.95
CA VAL A 125 10.89 -24.94 18.66
C VAL A 125 9.44 -25.37 18.90
N PRO A 126 8.46 -24.50 18.58
CA PRO A 126 7.06 -24.86 18.77
C PRO A 126 6.77 -26.17 18.05
N SER A 127 6.10 -27.09 18.67
CA SER A 127 5.72 -28.37 18.05
C SER A 127 4.81 -28.17 16.83
N LYS A 128 4.14 -27.01 16.75
CA LYS A 128 3.27 -26.64 15.64
C LYS A 128 3.65 -25.27 15.10
N VAL A 129 3.54 -25.13 13.79
CA VAL A 129 3.65 -23.83 13.10
C VAL A 129 2.31 -23.10 13.25
N ASN A 130 2.34 -21.91 13.82
CA ASN A 130 1.15 -21.07 13.94
C ASN A 130 1.02 -20.15 12.72
N ILE A 131 -0.07 -20.27 11.98
CA ILE A 131 -0.45 -19.36 10.91
C ILE A 131 -1.50 -18.40 11.46
N PHE A 132 -1.23 -17.10 11.37
CA PHE A 132 -2.19 -16.05 11.71
C PHE A 132 -2.63 -15.32 10.45
N ILE A 133 -3.96 -15.19 10.24
CA ILE A 133 -4.55 -14.43 9.12
C ILE A 133 -5.49 -13.36 9.69
N GLY A 134 -5.09 -12.09 9.53
CA GLY A 134 -5.93 -10.94 9.84
C GLY A 134 -6.79 -10.55 8.62
N ILE A 135 -8.10 -10.50 8.80
CA ILE A 135 -9.06 -10.18 7.74
C ILE A 135 -9.70 -8.82 7.98
N SER A 136 -9.56 -7.93 7.00
CA SER A 136 -10.36 -6.71 6.92
C SER A 136 -11.52 -6.93 5.95
N ARG A 137 -12.76 -7.00 6.45
CA ARG A 137 -13.96 -7.24 5.64
C ARG A 137 -14.07 -6.30 4.44
N LYS A 138 -13.78 -5.01 4.65
CA LYS A 138 -13.87 -3.98 3.60
C LYS A 138 -12.83 -4.13 2.49
N ARG A 139 -11.76 -4.90 2.73
CA ARG A 139 -10.62 -5.03 1.84
C ARG A 139 -10.34 -6.47 1.41
N SER A 140 -11.16 -7.43 1.83
CA SER A 140 -10.93 -8.87 1.58
C SER A 140 -10.87 -9.21 0.10
N GLU A 141 -11.73 -8.60 -0.70
CA GLU A 141 -11.85 -8.87 -2.13
C GLU A 141 -10.53 -8.63 -2.87
N TYR A 142 -9.94 -7.44 -2.75
CA TYR A 142 -8.73 -7.09 -3.49
C TYR A 142 -7.43 -7.45 -2.77
N LYS A 143 -7.50 -7.87 -1.50
CA LYS A 143 -6.36 -8.44 -0.79
C LYS A 143 -6.21 -9.95 -0.99
N GLY A 144 -7.11 -10.58 -1.73
CA GLY A 144 -7.07 -12.02 -1.99
C GLY A 144 -7.20 -12.87 -0.73
N THR A 145 -7.98 -12.40 0.26
CA THR A 145 -8.13 -13.06 1.56
C THR A 145 -8.71 -14.47 1.41
N ASP A 146 -9.62 -14.67 0.48
CA ASP A 146 -10.20 -15.98 0.15
C ASP A 146 -9.14 -16.97 -0.36
N ILE A 147 -8.17 -16.49 -1.14
CA ILE A 147 -7.06 -17.31 -1.65
C ILE A 147 -6.15 -17.72 -0.49
N MET A 148 -5.81 -16.78 0.38
CA MET A 148 -4.97 -17.06 1.56
C MET A 148 -5.64 -18.07 2.49
N LEU A 149 -6.95 -17.90 2.75
CA LEU A 149 -7.70 -18.82 3.61
C LEU A 149 -7.76 -20.23 3.02
N ARG A 150 -8.09 -20.36 1.73
CA ARG A 150 -8.11 -21.67 1.06
C ARG A 150 -6.75 -22.35 1.08
N ALA A 151 -5.68 -21.61 0.82
CA ALA A 151 -4.33 -22.14 0.89
C ALA A 151 -3.97 -22.61 2.30
N ALA A 152 -4.23 -21.80 3.33
CA ALA A 152 -3.97 -22.14 4.72
C ALA A 152 -4.79 -23.37 5.18
N GLN A 153 -6.06 -23.43 4.80
CA GLN A 153 -6.93 -24.57 5.10
C GLN A 153 -6.46 -25.87 4.42
N ALA A 154 -6.02 -25.79 3.16
CA ALA A 154 -5.50 -26.94 2.44
C ALA A 154 -4.22 -27.49 3.11
N VAL A 155 -3.32 -26.60 3.52
CA VAL A 155 -2.08 -27.01 4.22
C VAL A 155 -2.40 -27.56 5.60
N LEU A 156 -3.34 -26.95 6.35
CA LEU A 156 -3.79 -27.46 7.65
C LEU A 156 -4.40 -28.87 7.54
N ALA A 157 -5.22 -29.11 6.51
CA ALA A 157 -5.81 -30.43 6.25
C ALA A 157 -4.76 -31.49 5.93
N ALA A 158 -3.69 -31.11 5.23
CA ALA A 158 -2.59 -32.02 4.91
C ALA A 158 -1.64 -32.28 6.10
N HIS A 159 -1.57 -31.37 7.07
CA HIS A 159 -0.61 -31.41 8.19
C HIS A 159 -1.24 -31.00 9.53
N PRO A 160 -2.32 -31.66 10.00
CA PRO A 160 -3.08 -31.22 11.18
C PRO A 160 -2.27 -31.26 12.48
N ASP A 161 -1.31 -32.16 12.57
CA ASP A 161 -0.47 -32.32 13.76
C ASP A 161 0.68 -31.31 13.83
N ARG A 162 1.02 -30.68 12.69
CA ARG A 162 2.16 -29.76 12.55
C ARG A 162 1.78 -28.30 12.46
N MET A 163 0.50 -27.98 12.28
CA MET A 163 0.03 -26.62 12.02
C MET A 163 -1.16 -26.25 12.88
N GLN A 164 -1.28 -24.95 13.14
CA GLN A 164 -2.45 -24.32 13.76
C GLN A 164 -2.79 -23.05 12.98
N LEU A 165 -4.06 -22.85 12.66
CA LEU A 165 -4.56 -21.66 11.97
C LEU A 165 -5.39 -20.83 12.93
N GLN A 166 -5.03 -19.54 13.02
CA GLN A 166 -5.81 -18.52 13.72
C GLN A 166 -6.30 -17.49 12.72
N VAL A 167 -7.59 -17.26 12.66
CA VAL A 167 -8.20 -16.25 11.79
C VAL A 167 -8.82 -15.16 12.67
N ALA A 168 -8.40 -13.92 12.48
CA ALA A 168 -8.98 -12.75 13.14
C ALA A 168 -9.71 -11.90 12.11
N GLU A 169 -11.03 -11.77 12.25
CA GLU A 169 -11.88 -10.99 11.37
C GLU A 169 -12.66 -9.96 12.15
N GLY A 170 -12.51 -8.68 11.77
CA GLY A 170 -13.28 -7.58 12.36
C GLY A 170 -12.98 -7.33 13.84
N VAL A 171 -11.84 -7.78 14.34
CA VAL A 171 -11.40 -7.50 15.71
C VAL A 171 -10.92 -6.05 15.76
N PRO A 172 -11.45 -5.20 16.68
CA PRO A 172 -10.91 -3.86 16.86
C PRO A 172 -9.47 -3.95 17.36
N PHE A 173 -8.60 -3.10 16.85
CA PHE A 173 -7.29 -2.88 17.44
C PHE A 173 -7.48 -2.06 18.73
N ASN A 174 -7.18 -2.64 19.86
CA ASN A 174 -7.07 -1.95 21.14
C ASN A 174 -5.66 -1.40 21.30
#